data_89fc570a71c3b9d7f21a58ef77ffc079
#
_entry.id   89fc570a71c3b9d7f21a58ef77ffc079
#
_cell.length_a   1.000
_cell.length_b   1.000
_cell.length_c   1.000
_cell.angle_alpha   90.00
_cell.angle_beta   90.00
_cell.angle_gamma   90.00
#
_symmetry.space_group_name_H-M   'P 1'
#
loop_
_entity.id
_entity.type
_entity.pdbx_description
1 polymer ?
#
loop_
_entity_poly.entity_id
_entity_poly.type
_entity_poly.pdbx_seq_one_letter_code
_entity_poly.pdbx_strand_id
1 'polypeptide(L)'
;MNHGKKTFLLALASAVVLSGCSGSGQQMTAYDAQYLDYFDTVTSITIYAKNEAEFEQYKSLAEDTMKKYHELFDIYDNYDGVSNIKTINDNAGIAPVTVDPELISLLEFSRQEYEKTGGRVNVAMGSVLSIWHEYREAGLKDPSRAQIPDMQKLQQAAQHTDLEQVQIDPQASTVYLPDQEMSLDVGAIAKGYATKRLAETLEEAGVTSALLSLGGNVETIGTKADGKPWRV
;
A
#
# COMPACT_ATOMS: atom_id res chain seq x y z
N MET A 1 -38.81 77.58 -49.53
CA MET A 1 -39.24 76.92 -48.31
C MET A 1 -39.11 75.44 -48.55
N ASN A 2 -38.00 74.83 -48.13
CA ASN A 2 -37.69 73.44 -48.43
C ASN A 2 -37.59 72.64 -47.11
N HIS A 3 -38.44 71.74 -46.95
CA HIS A 3 -38.44 70.79 -45.78
C HIS A 3 -37.61 69.60 -46.14
N GLY A 4 -36.42 69.48 -45.60
CA GLY A 4 -35.58 68.27 -45.71
C GLY A 4 -36.04 67.20 -44.73
N LYS A 5 -36.46 66.04 -45.27
CA LYS A 5 -36.73 64.85 -44.49
C LYS A 5 -35.40 64.20 -44.12
N LYS A 6 -35.11 64.14 -42.83
CA LYS A 6 -33.99 63.32 -42.29
C LYS A 6 -34.47 61.84 -42.09
N THR A 7 -33.92 61.00 -42.91
CA THR A 7 -34.13 59.54 -42.75
C THR A 7 -33.19 59.02 -41.67
N PHE A 8 -33.74 58.45 -40.58
CA PHE A 8 -33.00 57.82 -39.50
C PHE A 8 -32.82 56.32 -39.86
N LEU A 9 -31.55 55.98 -40.13
CA LEU A 9 -31.20 54.58 -40.31
C LEU A 9 -31.02 53.92 -38.90
N LEU A 10 -31.90 52.99 -38.54
CA LEU A 10 -31.78 52.19 -37.34
C LEU A 10 -30.88 50.98 -37.65
N ALA A 11 -29.63 51.00 -37.18
CA ALA A 11 -28.76 49.84 -37.25
C ALA A 11 -29.11 48.87 -36.13
N LEU A 12 -29.70 47.72 -36.49
CA LEU A 12 -29.98 46.63 -35.58
C LEU A 12 -28.70 45.83 -35.36
N ALA A 13 -28.02 46.06 -34.26
CA ALA A 13 -26.87 45.25 -33.83
C ALA A 13 -27.38 43.93 -33.21
N SER A 14 -27.35 42.84 -33.98
CA SER A 14 -27.62 41.51 -33.47
C SER A 14 -26.41 41.04 -32.64
N ALA A 15 -26.51 41.12 -31.32
CA ALA A 15 -25.57 40.51 -30.42
C ALA A 15 -25.78 38.96 -30.43
N VAL A 16 -24.92 38.25 -31.13
CA VAL A 16 -24.84 36.80 -31.04
C VAL A 16 -24.18 36.45 -29.69
N VAL A 17 -24.98 36.10 -28.71
CA VAL A 17 -24.47 35.54 -27.46
C VAL A 17 -24.05 34.12 -27.78
N LEU A 18 -22.75 33.90 -28.01
CA LEU A 18 -22.12 32.59 -28.00
C LEU A 18 -22.09 32.13 -26.54
N SER A 19 -23.14 31.41 -26.15
CA SER A 19 -23.12 30.61 -24.91
C SER A 19 -22.14 29.47 -25.13
N GLY A 20 -20.86 29.74 -24.86
CA GLY A 20 -19.88 28.69 -24.70
C GLY A 20 -20.28 27.86 -23.47
N CYS A 21 -20.76 26.65 -23.69
CA CYS A 21 -20.77 25.62 -22.66
C CYS A 21 -19.31 25.31 -22.31
N SER A 22 -18.69 26.12 -21.45
CA SER A 22 -17.56 25.68 -20.67
C SER A 22 -18.12 24.70 -19.65
N GLY A 23 -18.01 23.41 -19.95
CA GLY A 23 -18.14 22.39 -18.93
C GLY A 23 -17.22 22.77 -17.79
N SER A 24 -17.79 23.17 -16.66
CA SER A 24 -17.08 23.44 -15.41
C SER A 24 -16.58 22.13 -14.80
N GLY A 25 -15.72 21.41 -15.52
CA GLY A 25 -14.86 20.42 -14.93
C GLY A 25 -13.94 21.17 -13.97
N GLN A 26 -14.16 21.01 -12.69
CA GLN A 26 -13.31 21.61 -11.66
C GLN A 26 -11.88 21.12 -11.94
N GLN A 27 -10.96 22.06 -12.20
CA GLN A 27 -9.58 21.74 -12.58
C GLN A 27 -8.91 21.06 -11.38
N MET A 28 -8.55 19.80 -11.54
CA MET A 28 -7.82 19.03 -10.53
C MET A 28 -6.35 19.45 -10.54
N THR A 29 -5.76 19.63 -9.36
CA THR A 29 -4.35 19.96 -9.16
C THR A 29 -3.63 18.77 -8.53
N ALA A 30 -2.41 18.50 -8.97
CA ALA A 30 -1.57 17.48 -8.35
C ALA A 30 -0.98 18.00 -7.04
N TYR A 31 -1.09 17.21 -6.00
CA TYR A 31 -0.47 17.40 -4.69
C TYR A 31 0.38 16.19 -4.35
N ASP A 32 1.51 16.43 -3.70
CA ASP A 32 2.48 15.39 -3.36
C ASP A 32 2.67 15.30 -1.84
N ALA A 33 2.87 14.09 -1.33
CA ALA A 33 3.34 13.84 0.02
C ALA A 33 4.39 12.72 0.03
N GLN A 34 5.31 12.78 1.00
CA GLN A 34 6.36 11.78 1.20
C GLN A 34 6.44 11.41 2.66
N TYR A 35 6.72 10.13 2.93
CA TYR A 35 6.82 9.53 4.26
C TYR A 35 8.07 8.66 4.35
N LEU A 36 8.67 8.63 5.54
CA LEU A 36 9.84 7.81 5.87
C LEU A 36 9.58 6.83 7.01
N ASP A 37 8.39 6.94 7.64
CA ASP A 37 8.06 6.26 8.89
C ASP A 37 7.31 4.94 8.68
N TYR A 38 7.02 4.56 7.41
CA TYR A 38 6.25 3.36 7.11
C TYR A 38 7.07 2.35 6.30
N PHE A 39 6.98 1.08 6.67
CA PHE A 39 7.59 -0.08 5.97
C PHE A 39 9.10 0.02 5.75
N ASP A 40 9.81 0.77 6.60
CA ASP A 40 11.28 0.99 6.53
C ASP A 40 11.75 1.47 5.15
N THR A 41 10.93 2.29 4.48
CA THR A 41 11.20 2.73 3.12
C THR A 41 10.64 4.11 2.83
N VAL A 42 11.11 4.71 1.74
CA VAL A 42 10.52 5.95 1.22
C VAL A 42 9.18 5.63 0.58
N THR A 43 8.12 6.27 1.06
CA THR A 43 6.80 6.25 0.45
C THR A 43 6.51 7.61 -0.16
N SER A 44 6.01 7.64 -1.39
CA SER A 44 5.53 8.86 -2.05
C SER A 44 4.14 8.65 -2.62
N ILE A 45 3.29 9.66 -2.45
CA ILE A 45 1.95 9.69 -3.04
C ILE A 45 1.77 11.01 -3.80
N THR A 46 1.21 10.91 -5.00
CA THR A 46 0.73 12.05 -5.79
C THR A 46 -0.77 11.87 -5.99
N ILE A 47 -1.59 12.81 -5.54
CA ILE A 47 -3.05 12.76 -5.68
C ILE A 47 -3.52 14.02 -6.42
N TYR A 48 -4.38 13.86 -7.42
CA TYR A 48 -5.10 14.96 -8.01
C TYR A 48 -6.36 15.26 -7.19
N ALA A 49 -6.44 16.48 -6.64
CA ALA A 49 -7.56 16.97 -5.84
C ALA A 49 -8.05 18.34 -6.34
N LYS A 50 -9.27 18.72 -5.99
CA LYS A 50 -9.87 20.00 -6.36
C LYS A 50 -9.22 21.17 -5.66
N ASN A 51 -8.72 20.95 -4.45
CA ASN A 51 -8.05 21.94 -3.60
C ASN A 51 -7.23 21.25 -2.52
N GLU A 52 -6.44 22.03 -1.79
CA GLU A 52 -5.58 21.56 -0.72
C GLU A 52 -6.37 20.90 0.44
N ALA A 53 -7.55 21.41 0.78
CA ALA A 53 -8.37 20.84 1.85
C ALA A 53 -8.87 19.42 1.52
N GLU A 54 -9.24 19.14 0.27
CA GLU A 54 -9.59 17.81 -0.19
C GLU A 54 -8.36 16.89 -0.20
N PHE A 55 -7.19 17.40 -0.65
CA PHE A 55 -5.94 16.66 -0.59
C PHE A 55 -5.56 16.27 0.84
N GLU A 56 -5.64 17.19 1.81
CA GLU A 56 -5.31 16.89 3.21
C GLU A 56 -6.25 15.81 3.82
N GLN A 57 -7.50 15.71 3.36
CA GLN A 57 -8.41 14.60 3.76
C GLN A 57 -7.92 13.27 3.22
N TYR A 58 -7.57 13.21 1.93
CA TYR A 58 -7.04 11.98 1.31
C TYR A 58 -5.68 11.59 1.89
N LYS A 59 -4.84 12.57 2.19
CA LYS A 59 -3.54 12.38 2.83
C LYS A 59 -3.68 11.77 4.22
N SER A 60 -4.58 12.30 5.05
CA SER A 60 -4.87 11.73 6.38
C SER A 60 -5.37 10.29 6.29
N LEU A 61 -6.27 10.00 5.34
CA LEU A 61 -6.75 8.63 5.10
C LEU A 61 -5.63 7.70 4.65
N ALA A 62 -4.71 8.19 3.80
CA ALA A 62 -3.55 7.44 3.36
C ALA A 62 -2.60 7.14 4.52
N GLU A 63 -2.35 8.11 5.39
CA GLU A 63 -1.52 7.94 6.60
C GLU A 63 -2.10 6.89 7.55
N ASP A 64 -3.40 6.97 7.86
CA ASP A 64 -4.09 6.01 8.72
C ASP A 64 -4.03 4.59 8.11
N THR A 65 -4.22 4.48 6.81
CA THR A 65 -4.16 3.21 6.08
C THR A 65 -2.75 2.62 6.09
N MET A 66 -1.74 3.43 5.81
CA MET A 66 -0.33 2.99 5.82
C MET A 66 0.10 2.58 7.23
N LYS A 67 -0.28 3.35 8.25
CA LYS A 67 -0.02 3.03 9.65
C LYS A 67 -0.63 1.67 10.03
N LYS A 68 -1.90 1.44 9.70
CA LYS A 68 -2.59 0.17 9.96
C LYS A 68 -1.80 -1.01 9.38
N TYR A 69 -1.43 -0.95 8.11
CA TYR A 69 -0.74 -2.07 7.47
C TYR A 69 0.72 -2.20 7.91
N HIS A 70 1.40 -1.10 8.23
CA HIS A 70 2.73 -1.14 8.82
C HIS A 70 2.71 -1.91 10.15
N GLU A 71 1.80 -1.55 11.06
CA GLU A 71 1.68 -2.20 12.36
C GLU A 71 1.23 -3.67 12.25
N LEU A 72 0.28 -3.99 11.35
CA LEU A 72 -0.21 -5.36 11.16
C LEU A 72 0.86 -6.31 10.57
N PHE A 73 1.70 -5.81 9.66
CA PHE A 73 2.66 -6.64 8.94
C PHE A 73 4.05 -6.68 9.56
N ASP A 74 4.22 -5.96 10.68
CA ASP A 74 5.49 -5.91 11.41
C ASP A 74 5.84 -7.27 12.01
N ILE A 75 7.10 -7.69 11.78
CA ILE A 75 7.69 -8.92 12.29
C ILE A 75 8.68 -8.68 13.45
N TYR A 76 8.98 -7.41 13.76
CA TYR A 76 10.00 -6.99 14.73
C TYR A 76 9.40 -6.48 16.02
N ASP A 77 8.38 -5.63 15.95
CA ASP A 77 7.82 -4.91 17.08
C ASP A 77 6.36 -5.27 17.36
N ASN A 78 5.97 -5.24 18.63
CA ASN A 78 4.60 -5.35 19.08
C ASN A 78 4.02 -3.96 19.35
N TYR A 79 2.73 -3.77 19.04
CA TYR A 79 1.99 -2.53 19.24
C TYR A 79 0.83 -2.75 20.20
N ASP A 80 0.55 -1.77 21.07
CA ASP A 80 -0.55 -1.87 22.03
C ASP A 80 -1.91 -2.04 21.33
N GLY A 81 -2.58 -3.14 21.65
CA GLY A 81 -3.90 -3.45 21.09
C GLY A 81 -3.88 -4.01 19.67
N VAL A 82 -2.71 -4.25 19.06
CA VAL A 82 -2.57 -4.82 17.72
C VAL A 82 -1.96 -6.22 17.80
N SER A 83 -2.72 -7.22 17.33
CA SER A 83 -2.18 -8.57 17.06
C SER A 83 -1.65 -8.60 15.62
N ASN A 84 -0.33 -8.59 15.46
CA ASN A 84 0.37 -8.53 14.18
C ASN A 84 1.13 -9.81 13.85
N ILE A 85 1.94 -9.83 12.79
CA ILE A 85 2.80 -10.98 12.44
C ILE A 85 3.75 -11.33 13.58
N LYS A 86 4.33 -10.33 14.25
CA LYS A 86 5.21 -10.55 15.42
C LYS A 86 4.46 -11.30 16.54
N THR A 87 3.21 -10.88 16.83
CA THR A 87 2.37 -11.55 17.85
C THR A 87 2.09 -13.01 17.48
N ILE A 88 1.83 -13.31 16.20
CA ILE A 88 1.66 -14.68 15.71
C ILE A 88 2.93 -15.48 15.93
N ASN A 89 4.08 -14.95 15.54
CA ASN A 89 5.39 -15.59 15.69
C ASN A 89 5.73 -15.87 17.16
N ASP A 90 5.46 -14.92 18.06
CA ASP A 90 5.71 -15.06 19.50
C ASP A 90 4.83 -16.16 20.16
N ASN A 91 3.72 -16.55 19.51
CA ASN A 91 2.81 -17.58 19.98
C ASN A 91 2.93 -18.91 19.22
N ALA A 92 3.98 -19.09 18.41
CA ALA A 92 4.25 -20.33 17.69
C ALA A 92 4.39 -21.50 18.68
N GLY A 93 3.68 -22.62 18.44
CA GLY A 93 3.64 -23.78 19.29
C GLY A 93 2.87 -23.59 20.61
N ILE A 94 2.29 -22.39 20.88
CA ILE A 94 1.62 -22.10 22.16
C ILE A 94 0.10 -22.08 21.99
N ALA A 95 -0.45 -21.15 21.20
CA ALA A 95 -1.89 -21.00 21.03
C ALA A 95 -2.24 -20.22 19.75
N PRO A 96 -3.48 -20.38 19.21
CA PRO A 96 -4.00 -19.51 18.17
C PRO A 96 -4.09 -18.05 18.62
N VAL A 97 -3.74 -17.13 17.72
CA VAL A 97 -3.81 -15.68 17.93
C VAL A 97 -5.01 -15.10 17.17
N THR A 98 -5.87 -14.36 17.84
CA THR A 98 -6.93 -13.58 17.17
C THR A 98 -6.32 -12.35 16.54
N VAL A 99 -6.60 -12.14 15.25
CA VAL A 99 -6.00 -11.06 14.43
C VAL A 99 -7.05 -10.23 13.69
N ASP A 100 -6.62 -9.08 13.16
CA ASP A 100 -7.46 -8.29 12.25
C ASP A 100 -7.81 -9.10 10.99
N PRO A 101 -9.05 -9.04 10.45
CA PRO A 101 -9.43 -9.72 9.21
C PRO A 101 -8.55 -9.39 8.00
N GLU A 102 -7.92 -8.21 7.96
CA GLU A 102 -6.97 -7.86 6.91
C GLU A 102 -5.70 -8.74 6.94
N LEU A 103 -5.29 -9.16 8.13
CA LEU A 103 -4.17 -10.09 8.26
C LEU A 103 -4.54 -11.51 7.78
N ILE A 104 -5.78 -11.95 8.04
CA ILE A 104 -6.32 -13.17 7.43
C ILE A 104 -6.28 -13.08 5.92
N SER A 105 -6.76 -11.97 5.36
CA SER A 105 -6.79 -11.74 3.90
C SER A 105 -5.38 -11.75 3.29
N LEU A 106 -4.39 -11.16 3.95
CA LEU A 106 -2.99 -11.21 3.52
C LEU A 106 -2.46 -12.65 3.51
N LEU A 107 -2.74 -13.43 4.56
CA LEU A 107 -2.23 -14.80 4.68
C LEU A 107 -2.92 -15.76 3.70
N GLU A 108 -4.22 -15.58 3.42
CA GLU A 108 -4.91 -16.30 2.35
C GLU A 108 -4.36 -15.95 0.97
N PHE A 109 -4.10 -14.66 0.70
CA PHE A 109 -3.41 -14.23 -0.50
C PHE A 109 -2.01 -14.87 -0.61
N SER A 110 -1.27 -14.94 0.50
CA SER A 110 0.04 -15.58 0.56
C SER A 110 0.00 -17.05 0.14
N ARG A 111 -1.02 -17.80 0.57
CA ARG A 111 -1.24 -19.19 0.15
C ARG A 111 -1.49 -19.30 -1.34
N GLN A 112 -2.32 -18.42 -1.89
CA GLN A 112 -2.59 -18.41 -3.33
C GLN A 112 -1.30 -18.16 -4.13
N GLU A 113 -0.46 -17.23 -3.67
CA GLU A 113 0.82 -16.94 -4.33
C GLU A 113 1.84 -18.08 -4.15
N TYR A 114 1.84 -18.77 -3.00
CA TYR A 114 2.62 -19.98 -2.80
C TYR A 114 2.25 -21.05 -3.82
N GLU A 115 0.97 -21.36 -3.99
CA GLU A 115 0.46 -22.33 -4.96
C GLU A 115 0.80 -21.92 -6.40
N LYS A 116 0.48 -20.68 -6.81
CA LYS A 116 0.72 -20.15 -8.16
C LYS A 116 2.20 -20.18 -8.56
N THR A 117 3.08 -19.99 -7.59
CA THR A 117 4.54 -19.92 -7.84
C THR A 117 5.25 -21.26 -7.64
N GLY A 118 4.50 -22.32 -7.27
CA GLY A 118 5.08 -23.63 -6.95
C GLY A 118 6.00 -23.55 -5.73
N GLY A 119 5.58 -22.84 -4.69
CA GLY A 119 6.28 -22.72 -3.41
C GLY A 119 7.41 -21.68 -3.37
N ARG A 120 7.62 -20.89 -4.47
CA ARG A 120 8.72 -19.91 -4.53
C ARG A 120 8.42 -18.64 -3.73
N VAL A 121 7.16 -18.25 -3.60
CA VAL A 121 6.70 -17.22 -2.67
C VAL A 121 6.19 -17.95 -1.42
N ASN A 122 6.95 -17.86 -0.33
CA ASN A 122 6.63 -18.59 0.90
C ASN A 122 6.83 -17.66 2.11
N VAL A 123 5.74 -17.27 2.76
CA VAL A 123 5.79 -16.40 3.95
C VAL A 123 6.16 -17.16 5.24
N ALA A 124 6.20 -18.49 5.22
CA ALA A 124 6.69 -19.28 6.36
C ALA A 124 8.24 -19.41 6.38
N MET A 125 8.95 -18.63 5.57
CA MET A 125 10.42 -18.62 5.54
C MET A 125 11.07 -17.84 6.70
N GLY A 126 10.30 -17.32 7.64
CA GLY A 126 10.80 -16.48 8.73
C GLY A 126 11.93 -17.10 9.55
N SER A 127 11.88 -18.39 9.84
CA SER A 127 12.95 -19.13 10.54
C SER A 127 14.30 -19.07 9.83
N VAL A 128 14.32 -19.09 8.49
CA VAL A 128 15.53 -18.94 7.66
C VAL A 128 15.92 -17.47 7.52
N LEU A 129 14.94 -16.60 7.29
CA LEU A 129 15.18 -15.18 7.04
C LEU A 129 15.67 -14.46 8.29
N SER A 130 15.24 -14.85 9.50
CA SER A 130 15.74 -14.31 10.76
C SER A 130 17.25 -14.48 10.90
N ILE A 131 17.80 -15.63 10.49
CA ILE A 131 19.24 -15.88 10.48
C ILE A 131 19.96 -14.88 9.57
N TRP A 132 19.43 -14.65 8.36
CA TRP A 132 19.97 -13.67 7.42
C TRP A 132 19.87 -12.24 7.95
N HIS A 133 18.78 -11.89 8.65
CA HIS A 133 18.63 -10.58 9.29
C HIS A 133 19.69 -10.35 10.35
N GLU A 134 19.95 -11.32 11.25
CA GLU A 134 21.00 -11.23 12.26
C GLU A 134 22.38 -10.97 11.63
N TYR A 135 22.73 -11.72 10.59
CA TYR A 135 24.03 -11.57 9.91
C TYR A 135 24.15 -10.25 9.15
N ARG A 136 23.05 -9.80 8.53
CA ARG A 136 22.97 -8.50 7.85
C ARG A 136 23.19 -7.35 8.87
N GLU A 137 22.47 -7.36 9.98
CA GLU A 137 22.58 -6.34 11.01
C GLU A 137 23.99 -6.29 11.62
N ALA A 138 24.59 -7.45 11.89
CA ALA A 138 25.97 -7.53 12.36
C ALA A 138 26.95 -6.95 11.35
N GLY A 139 26.78 -7.24 10.06
CA GLY A 139 27.64 -6.72 8.99
C GLY A 139 27.44 -5.23 8.72
N LEU A 140 26.23 -4.71 8.84
CA LEU A 140 25.96 -3.27 8.73
C LEU A 140 26.56 -2.48 9.90
N LYS A 141 26.46 -3.03 11.11
CA LYS A 141 27.03 -2.42 12.32
C LYS A 141 28.56 -2.42 12.31
N ASP A 142 29.16 -3.48 11.80
CA ASP A 142 30.62 -3.62 11.68
C ASP A 142 30.97 -4.40 10.41
N PRO A 143 31.30 -3.72 9.28
CA PRO A 143 31.61 -4.38 8.01
C PRO A 143 32.80 -5.36 8.10
N SER A 144 33.71 -5.20 9.06
CA SER A 144 34.82 -6.14 9.27
C SER A 144 34.38 -7.50 9.80
N ARG A 145 33.16 -7.57 10.36
CA ARG A 145 32.53 -8.78 10.91
C ARG A 145 31.46 -9.36 9.96
N ALA A 146 31.31 -8.80 8.78
CA ALA A 146 30.35 -9.31 7.79
C ALA A 146 30.71 -10.75 7.40
N GLN A 147 29.75 -11.65 7.57
CA GLN A 147 29.88 -13.08 7.28
C GLN A 147 28.60 -13.58 6.63
N ILE A 148 28.67 -14.73 5.94
CA ILE A 148 27.51 -15.48 5.50
C ILE A 148 27.15 -16.52 6.57
N PRO A 149 25.84 -16.81 6.79
CA PRO A 149 25.43 -17.86 7.70
C PRO A 149 25.95 -19.24 7.32
N ASP A 150 26.16 -20.08 8.33
CA ASP A 150 26.49 -21.49 8.12
C ASP A 150 25.32 -22.21 7.39
N MET A 151 25.68 -22.96 6.33
CA MET A 151 24.70 -23.68 5.53
C MET A 151 23.92 -24.73 6.35
N GLN A 152 24.57 -25.38 7.34
CA GLN A 152 23.91 -26.35 8.19
C GLN A 152 22.85 -25.68 9.07
N LYS A 153 23.13 -24.45 9.60
CA LYS A 153 22.16 -23.66 10.35
C LYS A 153 20.95 -23.30 9.49
N LEU A 154 21.19 -22.87 8.23
CA LEU A 154 20.11 -22.55 7.29
C LEU A 154 19.28 -23.78 6.92
N GLN A 155 19.91 -24.95 6.72
CA GLN A 155 19.21 -26.20 6.40
C GLN A 155 18.37 -26.70 7.57
N GLN A 156 18.81 -26.52 8.81
CA GLN A 156 18.01 -26.83 10.01
C GLN A 156 16.78 -25.92 10.08
N ALA A 157 16.95 -24.61 9.95
CA ALA A 157 15.85 -23.65 9.96
C ALA A 157 14.85 -23.90 8.82
N ALA A 158 15.31 -24.37 7.66
CA ALA A 158 14.44 -24.68 6.52
C ALA A 158 13.49 -25.87 6.76
N GLN A 159 13.67 -26.65 7.83
CA GLN A 159 12.73 -27.71 8.21
C GLN A 159 11.43 -27.15 8.80
N HIS A 160 11.40 -25.87 9.21
CA HIS A 160 10.31 -25.16 9.85
C HIS A 160 9.64 -24.14 8.92
N THR A 161 9.59 -24.43 7.60
CA THR A 161 9.09 -23.48 6.58
C THR A 161 7.90 -24.01 5.78
N ASP A 162 7.24 -25.03 6.28
CA ASP A 162 6.08 -25.64 5.62
C ASP A 162 4.82 -24.78 5.80
N LEU A 163 4.47 -23.99 4.79
CA LEU A 163 3.30 -23.10 4.82
C LEU A 163 1.97 -23.86 4.98
N GLU A 164 1.91 -25.14 4.60
CA GLU A 164 0.68 -25.95 4.73
C GLU A 164 0.31 -26.24 6.18
N GLN A 165 1.29 -26.18 7.09
CA GLN A 165 1.05 -26.36 8.53
C GLN A 165 0.45 -25.12 9.20
N VAL A 166 0.54 -23.94 8.60
CA VAL A 166 -0.06 -22.71 9.15
C VAL A 166 -1.58 -22.84 9.16
N GLN A 167 -2.17 -22.78 10.33
CA GLN A 167 -3.62 -22.87 10.49
C GLN A 167 -4.23 -21.47 10.47
N ILE A 168 -5.12 -21.23 9.52
CA ILE A 168 -5.87 -19.98 9.38
C ILE A 168 -7.34 -20.33 9.50
N ASP A 169 -8.05 -19.68 10.44
CA ASP A 169 -9.50 -19.77 10.57
C ASP A 169 -10.12 -18.39 10.27
N PRO A 170 -10.67 -18.18 9.07
CA PRO A 170 -11.28 -16.91 8.70
C PRO A 170 -12.56 -16.59 9.49
N GLN A 171 -13.28 -17.62 9.99
CA GLN A 171 -14.52 -17.41 10.74
C GLN A 171 -14.23 -16.93 12.17
N ALA A 172 -13.21 -17.51 12.80
CA ALA A 172 -12.77 -17.12 14.14
C ALA A 172 -11.77 -15.95 14.10
N SER A 173 -11.30 -15.54 12.91
CA SER A 173 -10.20 -14.58 12.71
C SER A 173 -8.96 -14.97 13.51
N THR A 174 -8.54 -16.24 13.45
CA THR A 174 -7.38 -16.73 14.18
C THR A 174 -6.31 -17.33 13.26
N VAL A 175 -5.06 -17.22 13.71
CA VAL A 175 -3.88 -17.81 13.06
C VAL A 175 -3.11 -18.60 14.11
N TYR A 176 -2.66 -19.82 13.77
CA TYR A 176 -1.83 -20.65 14.62
C TYR A 176 -0.69 -21.30 13.86
N LEU A 177 0.50 -21.21 14.43
CA LEU A 177 1.70 -21.92 13.99
C LEU A 177 1.91 -23.11 14.93
N PRO A 178 1.64 -24.37 14.52
CA PRO A 178 1.77 -25.52 15.41
C PRO A 178 3.23 -25.89 15.72
N ASP A 179 4.15 -25.54 14.82
CA ASP A 179 5.59 -25.73 15.01
C ASP A 179 6.17 -24.52 15.75
N GLN A 180 6.78 -24.76 16.91
CA GLN A 180 7.37 -23.73 17.77
C GLN A 180 8.55 -22.99 17.11
N GLU A 181 9.25 -23.61 16.16
CA GLU A 181 10.39 -23.02 15.45
C GLU A 181 9.96 -22.35 14.13
N MET A 182 8.68 -22.48 13.76
CA MET A 182 8.14 -21.78 12.60
C MET A 182 7.97 -20.29 12.86
N SER A 183 8.23 -19.49 11.84
CA SER A 183 7.97 -18.06 11.91
C SER A 183 7.56 -17.52 10.53
N LEU A 184 6.66 -16.55 10.53
CA LEU A 184 6.20 -15.85 9.34
C LEU A 184 7.08 -14.63 9.05
N ASP A 185 7.36 -14.41 7.77
CA ASP A 185 7.95 -13.19 7.23
C ASP A 185 7.20 -12.82 5.94
N VAL A 186 6.47 -11.73 6.00
CA VAL A 186 5.62 -11.27 4.88
C VAL A 186 6.30 -10.22 4.00
N GLY A 187 7.58 -9.91 4.22
CA GLY A 187 8.32 -8.85 3.54
C GLY A 187 8.31 -8.94 2.02
N ALA A 188 8.20 -10.15 1.46
CA ALA A 188 8.15 -10.36 0.01
C ALA A 188 6.85 -9.84 -0.64
N ILE A 189 5.74 -9.78 0.10
CA ILE A 189 4.41 -9.44 -0.43
C ILE A 189 3.78 -8.22 0.25
N ALA A 190 4.15 -7.93 1.50
CA ALA A 190 3.49 -6.95 2.37
C ALA A 190 3.37 -5.56 1.72
N LYS A 191 4.46 -5.03 1.15
CA LYS A 191 4.45 -3.70 0.54
C LYS A 191 3.57 -3.62 -0.70
N GLY A 192 3.63 -4.59 -1.58
CA GLY A 192 2.76 -4.65 -2.75
C GLY A 192 1.29 -4.77 -2.38
N TYR A 193 0.98 -5.63 -1.41
CA TYR A 193 -0.36 -5.78 -0.87
C TYR A 193 -0.87 -4.48 -0.23
N ALA A 194 -0.08 -3.86 0.65
CA ALA A 194 -0.44 -2.59 1.28
C ALA A 194 -0.64 -1.46 0.26
N THR A 195 0.19 -1.39 -0.80
CA THR A 195 0.05 -0.40 -1.87
C THR A 195 -1.27 -0.55 -2.60
N LYS A 196 -1.67 -1.79 -2.91
CA LYS A 196 -2.96 -2.09 -3.55
C LYS A 196 -4.13 -1.71 -2.63
N ARG A 197 -4.09 -2.10 -1.36
CA ARG A 197 -5.14 -1.76 -0.38
C ARG A 197 -5.27 -0.26 -0.16
N LEU A 198 -4.14 0.46 -0.15
CA LEU A 198 -4.14 1.93 -0.09
C LEU A 198 -4.83 2.54 -1.31
N ALA A 199 -4.55 2.03 -2.52
CA ALA A 199 -5.22 2.49 -3.72
C ALA A 199 -6.73 2.26 -3.65
N GLU A 200 -7.17 1.06 -3.27
CA GLU A 200 -8.58 0.72 -3.11
C GLU A 200 -9.29 1.63 -2.09
N THR A 201 -8.66 1.88 -0.93
CA THR A 201 -9.19 2.78 0.10
C THR A 201 -9.36 4.22 -0.42
N LEU A 202 -8.39 4.72 -1.18
CA LEU A 202 -8.46 6.05 -1.78
C LEU A 202 -9.49 6.14 -2.91
N GLU A 203 -9.64 5.08 -3.72
CA GLU A 203 -10.71 5.00 -4.75
C GLU A 203 -12.10 5.01 -4.11
N GLU A 204 -12.31 4.24 -3.05
CA GLU A 204 -13.56 4.23 -2.28
C GLU A 204 -13.88 5.60 -1.66
N ALA A 205 -12.85 6.37 -1.28
CA ALA A 205 -12.99 7.74 -0.79
C ALA A 205 -13.25 8.77 -1.90
N GLY A 206 -13.20 8.35 -3.19
CA GLY A 206 -13.50 9.20 -4.34
C GLY A 206 -12.28 9.74 -5.08
N VAL A 207 -11.07 9.29 -4.76
CA VAL A 207 -9.88 9.63 -5.56
C VAL A 207 -10.00 8.97 -6.94
N THR A 208 -9.89 9.76 -7.99
CA THR A 208 -10.00 9.29 -9.38
C THR A 208 -8.69 9.35 -10.15
N SER A 209 -7.65 9.93 -9.56
CA SER A 209 -6.33 10.07 -10.18
C SER A 209 -5.24 10.17 -9.10
N ALA A 210 -4.41 9.14 -9.01
CA ALA A 210 -3.27 9.11 -8.10
C ALA A 210 -2.14 8.22 -8.60
N LEU A 211 -0.93 8.48 -8.10
CA LEU A 211 0.25 7.62 -8.21
C LEU A 211 0.79 7.37 -6.81
N LEU A 212 0.88 6.10 -6.43
CA LEU A 212 1.33 5.63 -5.13
C LEU A 212 2.61 4.82 -5.30
N SER A 213 3.62 5.06 -4.47
CA SER A 213 4.86 4.29 -4.47
C SER A 213 5.31 4.01 -3.04
N LEU A 214 5.21 2.77 -2.60
CA LEU A 214 5.64 2.30 -1.29
C LEU A 214 6.92 1.47 -1.47
N GLY A 215 8.08 2.10 -1.27
CA GLY A 215 9.37 1.41 -1.45
C GLY A 215 9.58 0.80 -2.83
N GLY A 216 9.09 1.46 -3.87
CA GLY A 216 9.18 1.00 -5.25
C GLY A 216 8.07 0.06 -5.71
N ASN A 217 7.13 -0.32 -4.82
CA ASN A 217 5.87 -0.92 -5.24
C ASN A 217 4.94 0.20 -5.70
N VAL A 218 4.54 0.19 -6.95
CA VAL A 218 3.81 1.29 -7.58
C VAL A 218 2.41 0.86 -7.97
N GLU A 219 1.42 1.68 -7.58
CA GLU A 219 0.03 1.54 -7.99
C GLU A 219 -0.48 2.88 -8.53
N THR A 220 -1.40 2.84 -9.48
CA THR A 220 -1.99 4.05 -10.05
C THR A 220 -3.51 3.98 -10.01
N ILE A 221 -4.14 5.08 -9.63
CA ILE A 221 -5.58 5.26 -9.72
C ILE A 221 -5.87 6.08 -10.98
N GLY A 222 -6.65 5.52 -11.90
CA GLY A 222 -7.07 6.17 -13.14
C GLY A 222 -5.92 6.71 -14.00
N THR A 223 -6.18 7.84 -14.67
CA THR A 223 -5.22 8.58 -15.51
C THR A 223 -4.91 9.94 -14.86
N LYS A 224 -3.87 10.60 -15.34
CA LYS A 224 -3.61 12.01 -14.97
C LYS A 224 -4.80 12.90 -15.31
N ALA A 225 -4.92 14.06 -14.68
CA ALA A 225 -6.02 15.00 -14.92
C ALA A 225 -6.13 15.48 -16.39
N ASP A 226 -5.04 15.41 -17.17
CA ASP A 226 -5.02 15.74 -18.61
C ASP A 226 -5.40 14.52 -19.49
N GLY A 227 -5.85 13.42 -18.91
CA GLY A 227 -6.25 12.17 -19.57
C GLY A 227 -5.08 11.30 -20.04
N LYS A 228 -3.82 11.69 -19.78
CA LYS A 228 -2.66 10.88 -20.17
C LYS A 228 -2.40 9.77 -19.15
N PRO A 229 -1.80 8.65 -19.59
CA PRO A 229 -1.39 7.60 -18.68
C PRO A 229 -0.29 8.08 -17.74
N TRP A 230 -0.22 7.48 -16.57
CA TRP A 230 0.92 7.59 -15.69
C TRP A 230 2.16 6.98 -16.36
N ARG A 231 3.32 7.51 -16.01
CA ARG A 231 4.62 6.94 -16.41
C ARG A 231 5.38 6.63 -15.12
N VAL A 232 5.74 5.37 -14.98
CA VAL A 232 6.49 4.81 -13.86
C VAL A 232 7.91 4.48 -14.32
#